data_b2573027ea1bd6dbc3175dc3ec33b1d8
#
_entry.id   b2573027ea1bd6dbc3175dc3ec33b1d8
#
_cell.length_a   1.000
_cell.length_b   1.000
_cell.length_c   1.000
_cell.angle_alpha   90.00
_cell.angle_beta   90.00
_cell.angle_gamma   90.00
#
_symmetry.space_group_name_H-M   'P 1'
#
loop_
_entity.id
_entity.type
_entity.pdbx_description
1 polymer ?
#
loop_
_entity_poly.entity_id
_entity_poly.type
_entity_poly.pdbx_seq_one_letter_code
_entity_poly.pdbx_strand_id
1 'polypeptide(L)'
;MESAKSRFLRYVTYYTTSDEFTGTSPSTERQKDLGRALMQELEALKLEDVHMDDCGNVLATLPASEGVDAPVIALIAHMDTAPDASGENVKPRLVRYEGDELKLNDTVSLTEALCPGLESHVGEELIVTDGTTLLGADDKAGVAEIMAAVETMIEKNVKHGEVRVIFTTDEEIGNGVDGLDVQELGCDYGYTVDGGPLGEIEFENFNAASAVLTVHGVGVHPGSAKNVMINAATAAMVFHAMLPEDEVPEKTDGYEGFFHLTEMSGSVTEATLRYIIRDHDRERCEEKKALFADCAARINEIYGDGTAEAQINDSYYNMKEKILPHFHLIERAENAFRANGVEPQCVPIRGGTDGARLSWDGLPCPNLSTGGYNYHGVREWIPADSLEAMTNVLVTLTESFAE
;
A
#
# COMPACT_ATOMS: atom_id res chain seq x y z
N MET A 1 -5.20 -25.03 -16.35
CA MET A 1 -4.81 -23.92 -15.41
C MET A 1 -3.89 -22.95 -16.12
N GLU A 2 -4.20 -21.67 -16.04
CA GLU A 2 -3.26 -20.59 -16.41
C GLU A 2 -2.41 -20.25 -15.19
N SER A 3 -1.07 -20.19 -15.32
CA SER A 3 -0.18 -19.89 -14.21
C SER A 3 -0.31 -18.42 -13.76
N ALA A 4 -0.01 -18.12 -12.49
CA ALA A 4 0.04 -16.75 -11.99
C ALA A 4 1.00 -15.89 -12.81
N LYS A 5 2.18 -16.43 -13.18
CA LYS A 5 3.13 -15.76 -14.08
C LYS A 5 2.50 -15.37 -15.43
N SER A 6 1.73 -16.24 -16.06
CA SER A 6 1.09 -15.95 -17.35
C SER A 6 0.04 -14.85 -17.21
N ARG A 7 -0.78 -14.91 -16.16
CA ARG A 7 -1.77 -13.89 -15.81
C ARG A 7 -1.10 -12.55 -15.54
N PHE A 8 -0.09 -12.55 -14.69
CA PHE A 8 0.65 -11.35 -14.32
C PHE A 8 1.22 -10.63 -15.57
N LEU A 9 1.93 -11.35 -16.44
CA LEU A 9 2.48 -10.80 -17.68
C LEU A 9 1.41 -10.17 -18.59
N ARG A 10 0.18 -10.65 -18.51
CA ARG A 10 -0.98 -10.09 -19.23
C ARG A 10 -1.59 -8.92 -18.47
N TYR A 11 -1.79 -9.01 -17.15
CA TYR A 11 -2.43 -7.97 -16.35
C TYR A 11 -1.60 -6.67 -16.31
N VAL A 12 -0.29 -6.75 -16.23
CA VAL A 12 0.57 -5.55 -16.21
C VAL A 12 0.50 -4.74 -17.51
N THR A 13 -0.03 -5.30 -18.60
CA THR A 13 -0.23 -4.57 -19.88
C THR A 13 -1.45 -3.64 -19.86
N TYR A 14 -2.35 -3.80 -18.89
CA TYR A 14 -3.47 -2.87 -18.70
C TYR A 14 -2.97 -1.59 -18.05
N TYR A 15 -3.34 -0.46 -18.61
CA TYR A 15 -3.02 0.84 -18.04
C TYR A 15 -4.06 1.20 -16.98
N THR A 16 -3.69 1.18 -15.70
CA THR A 16 -4.62 1.32 -14.58
C THR A 16 -4.21 2.37 -13.54
N THR A 17 -3.23 3.22 -13.85
CA THR A 17 -2.73 4.25 -12.91
C THR A 17 -3.88 5.14 -12.41
N SER A 18 -3.97 5.26 -11.08
CA SER A 18 -4.89 6.15 -10.37
C SER A 18 -4.49 7.63 -10.47
N ASP A 19 -5.35 8.56 -10.05
CA ASP A 19 -5.12 10.01 -10.12
C ASP A 19 -5.87 10.73 -9.00
N GLU A 20 -5.16 11.19 -7.98
CA GLU A 20 -5.72 11.84 -6.78
C GLU A 20 -6.45 13.18 -7.07
N PHE A 21 -6.25 13.78 -8.26
CA PHE A 21 -6.77 15.11 -8.58
C PHE A 21 -8.10 15.11 -9.31
N THR A 22 -8.63 13.95 -9.71
CA THR A 22 -9.88 13.86 -10.49
C THR A 22 -11.13 14.11 -9.66
N GLY A 23 -11.10 13.72 -8.37
CA GLY A 23 -12.26 13.80 -7.48
C GLY A 23 -13.42 12.87 -7.87
N THR A 24 -13.14 11.85 -8.68
CA THR A 24 -14.10 10.79 -9.06
C THR A 24 -13.73 9.46 -8.42
N SER A 25 -14.68 8.52 -8.36
CA SER A 25 -14.43 7.12 -7.96
C SER A 25 -15.02 6.18 -9.01
N PRO A 26 -14.21 5.28 -9.63
CA PRO A 26 -12.75 5.29 -9.48
C PRO A 26 -12.14 6.59 -10.02
N SER A 27 -10.96 6.90 -9.55
CA SER A 27 -10.24 8.12 -9.96
C SER A 27 -9.95 8.15 -11.46
N THR A 28 -9.80 6.99 -12.07
CA THR A 28 -9.62 6.85 -13.53
C THR A 28 -10.44 5.67 -14.07
N GLU A 29 -11.22 5.92 -15.12
CA GLU A 29 -12.05 4.90 -15.80
C GLU A 29 -11.23 3.75 -16.41
N ARG A 30 -9.96 3.96 -16.71
CA ARG A 30 -9.05 2.94 -17.28
C ARG A 30 -8.81 1.76 -16.35
N GLN A 31 -8.98 1.91 -15.05
CA GLN A 31 -8.89 0.80 -14.08
C GLN A 31 -9.95 -0.27 -14.36
N LYS A 32 -11.13 0.14 -14.79
CA LYS A 32 -12.23 -0.77 -15.14
C LYS A 32 -11.94 -1.66 -16.34
N ASP A 33 -10.90 -1.37 -17.15
CA ASP A 33 -10.54 -2.23 -18.29
C ASP A 33 -9.94 -3.57 -17.78
N LEU A 34 -9.08 -3.52 -16.79
CA LEU A 34 -8.61 -4.73 -16.10
C LEU A 34 -9.78 -5.41 -15.35
N GLY A 35 -10.58 -4.62 -14.62
CA GLY A 35 -11.74 -5.17 -13.89
C GLY A 35 -12.69 -5.95 -14.79
N ARG A 36 -13.00 -5.45 -16.00
CA ARG A 36 -13.84 -6.20 -16.98
C ARG A 36 -13.20 -7.50 -17.44
N ALA A 37 -11.87 -7.54 -17.60
CA ALA A 37 -11.16 -8.77 -17.95
C ALA A 37 -11.22 -9.79 -16.80
N LEU A 38 -11.02 -9.34 -15.55
CA LEU A 38 -11.11 -10.17 -14.35
C LEU A 38 -12.52 -10.74 -14.16
N MET A 39 -13.56 -9.94 -14.35
CA MET A 39 -14.96 -10.44 -14.31
C MET A 39 -15.18 -11.57 -15.30
N GLN A 40 -14.72 -11.42 -16.55
CA GLN A 40 -14.86 -12.48 -17.56
C GLN A 40 -14.14 -13.77 -17.18
N GLU A 41 -12.97 -13.67 -16.55
CA GLU A 41 -12.24 -14.84 -16.06
C GLU A 41 -12.94 -15.49 -14.86
N LEU A 42 -13.43 -14.71 -13.89
CA LEU A 42 -14.19 -15.20 -12.74
C LEU A 42 -15.49 -15.88 -13.16
N GLU A 43 -16.22 -15.32 -14.14
CA GLU A 43 -17.39 -15.93 -14.74
C GLU A 43 -17.06 -17.26 -15.46
N ALA A 44 -15.93 -17.29 -16.19
CA ALA A 44 -15.46 -18.51 -16.87
C ALA A 44 -15.08 -19.63 -15.86
N LEU A 45 -14.55 -19.26 -14.69
CA LEU A 45 -14.30 -20.15 -13.56
C LEU A 45 -15.58 -20.54 -12.80
N LYS A 46 -16.73 -19.94 -13.15
CA LYS A 46 -18.05 -20.18 -12.57
C LYS A 46 -18.19 -19.76 -11.10
N LEU A 47 -17.51 -18.70 -10.72
CA LEU A 47 -17.77 -18.06 -9.45
C LEU A 47 -19.19 -17.46 -9.46
N GLU A 48 -19.77 -17.34 -8.27
CA GLU A 48 -21.09 -16.75 -8.06
C GLU A 48 -20.96 -15.24 -7.79
N ASP A 49 -22.03 -14.48 -7.98
CA ASP A 49 -22.16 -13.07 -7.67
C ASP A 49 -21.05 -12.18 -8.28
N VAL A 50 -20.54 -12.53 -9.47
CA VAL A 50 -19.53 -11.75 -10.16
C VAL A 50 -20.10 -10.41 -10.63
N HIS A 51 -19.62 -9.33 -10.09
CA HIS A 51 -20.05 -7.99 -10.47
C HIS A 51 -18.96 -6.94 -10.24
N MET A 52 -19.16 -5.79 -10.84
CA MET A 52 -18.39 -4.57 -10.59
C MET A 52 -19.31 -3.56 -9.92
N ASP A 53 -18.85 -2.99 -8.80
CA ASP A 53 -19.60 -1.95 -8.10
C ASP A 53 -19.51 -0.56 -8.79
N ASP A 54 -20.12 0.44 -8.21
CA ASP A 54 -20.11 1.81 -8.75
C ASP A 54 -18.70 2.44 -8.69
N CYS A 55 -17.87 2.04 -7.72
CA CYS A 55 -16.48 2.48 -7.57
C CYS A 55 -15.50 1.74 -8.51
N GLY A 56 -15.97 0.70 -9.21
CA GLY A 56 -15.16 -0.10 -10.12
C GLY A 56 -14.48 -1.30 -9.48
N ASN A 57 -14.74 -1.57 -8.20
CA ASN A 57 -14.26 -2.77 -7.53
C ASN A 57 -14.93 -4.01 -8.12
N VAL A 58 -14.17 -5.07 -8.29
CA VAL A 58 -14.66 -6.36 -8.78
C VAL A 58 -14.85 -7.31 -7.61
N LEU A 59 -16.06 -7.85 -7.46
CA LEU A 59 -16.41 -8.79 -6.40
C LEU A 59 -16.89 -10.09 -7.00
N ALA A 60 -16.54 -11.21 -6.36
CA ALA A 60 -17.01 -12.53 -6.72
C ALA A 60 -16.99 -13.49 -5.52
N THR A 61 -17.76 -14.56 -5.60
CA THR A 61 -17.87 -15.58 -4.56
C THR A 61 -17.46 -16.93 -5.10
N LEU A 62 -16.49 -17.57 -4.46
CA LEU A 62 -16.23 -18.99 -4.58
C LEU A 62 -17.02 -19.69 -3.47
N PRO A 63 -18.11 -20.43 -3.79
CA PRO A 63 -18.94 -21.10 -2.78
C PRO A 63 -18.15 -22.13 -1.99
N ALA A 64 -18.48 -22.32 -0.72
CA ALA A 64 -17.86 -23.34 0.12
C ALA A 64 -17.94 -24.74 -0.49
N SER A 65 -16.91 -25.55 -0.29
CA SER A 65 -16.93 -26.97 -0.64
C SER A 65 -18.09 -27.69 0.07
N GLU A 66 -18.68 -28.69 -0.58
CA GLU A 66 -19.83 -29.41 -0.04
C GLU A 66 -19.56 -29.97 1.37
N GLY A 67 -20.38 -29.57 2.34
CA GLY A 67 -20.34 -30.03 3.73
C GLY A 67 -19.23 -29.32 4.58
N VAL A 68 -18.61 -28.31 4.08
CA VAL A 68 -17.67 -27.47 4.86
C VAL A 68 -18.43 -26.31 5.50
N ASP A 69 -18.34 -26.22 6.83
CA ASP A 69 -18.84 -25.10 7.65
C ASP A 69 -17.62 -24.39 8.26
N ALA A 70 -17.18 -23.36 7.61
CA ALA A 70 -15.95 -22.62 7.96
C ALA A 70 -16.19 -21.10 7.84
N PRO A 71 -15.37 -20.27 8.49
CA PRO A 71 -15.44 -18.82 8.32
C PRO A 71 -15.34 -18.40 6.85
N VAL A 72 -16.08 -17.35 6.49
CA VAL A 72 -15.97 -16.71 5.17
C VAL A 72 -14.73 -15.82 5.16
N ILE A 73 -13.82 -16.04 4.22
CA ILE A 73 -12.61 -15.24 4.09
C ILE A 73 -12.60 -14.44 2.79
N ALA A 74 -12.08 -13.21 2.85
CA ALA A 74 -11.80 -12.39 1.68
C ALA A 74 -10.34 -12.53 1.27
N LEU A 75 -10.07 -12.66 -0.04
CA LEU A 75 -8.78 -12.47 -0.66
C LEU A 75 -8.85 -11.21 -1.50
N ILE A 76 -7.98 -10.24 -1.21
CA ILE A 76 -8.10 -8.87 -1.69
C ILE A 76 -6.78 -8.43 -2.33
N ALA A 77 -6.86 -7.75 -3.47
CA ALA A 77 -5.72 -7.14 -4.16
C ALA A 77 -6.22 -5.89 -4.91
N HIS A 78 -5.33 -4.91 -5.18
CA HIS A 78 -5.76 -3.76 -5.93
C HIS A 78 -5.36 -3.81 -7.41
N MET A 79 -6.15 -3.13 -8.24
CA MET A 79 -5.98 -3.15 -9.71
C MET A 79 -5.20 -1.95 -10.22
N ASP A 80 -5.21 -0.85 -9.49
CA ASP A 80 -4.52 0.37 -9.92
C ASP A 80 -3.00 0.27 -9.72
N THR A 81 -2.29 1.24 -10.21
CA THR A 81 -0.85 1.41 -10.02
C THR A 81 -0.57 2.84 -9.60
N ALA A 82 0.51 3.02 -8.84
CA ALA A 82 0.96 4.33 -8.35
C ALA A 82 1.16 5.36 -9.47
N PRO A 83 0.86 6.64 -9.21
CA PRO A 83 1.11 7.73 -10.16
C PRO A 83 2.57 8.18 -10.23
N ASP A 84 3.45 7.69 -9.34
CA ASP A 84 4.86 8.11 -9.20
C ASP A 84 5.70 7.82 -10.45
N ALA A 85 5.38 6.74 -11.17
CA ALA A 85 5.99 6.40 -12.45
C ALA A 85 4.92 6.00 -13.45
N SER A 86 5.23 6.15 -14.75
CA SER A 86 4.26 5.80 -15.80
C SER A 86 3.92 4.31 -15.77
N GLY A 87 2.64 3.98 -15.73
CA GLY A 87 2.08 2.63 -15.94
C GLY A 87 1.53 2.42 -17.36
N GLU A 88 1.82 3.34 -18.30
CA GLU A 88 1.31 3.27 -19.67
C GLU A 88 2.28 2.50 -20.58
N ASN A 89 1.77 1.53 -21.36
CA ASN A 89 2.54 0.71 -22.28
C ASN A 89 3.66 -0.11 -21.61
N VAL A 90 3.38 -0.69 -20.47
CA VAL A 90 4.30 -1.60 -19.76
C VAL A 90 4.72 -2.75 -20.68
N LYS A 91 6.03 -3.00 -20.74
CA LYS A 91 6.65 -4.07 -21.56
C LYS A 91 7.39 -5.04 -20.65
N PRO A 92 6.68 -5.99 -20.03
CA PRO A 92 7.30 -6.95 -19.14
C PRO A 92 8.22 -7.88 -19.93
N ARG A 93 9.36 -8.22 -19.34
CA ARG A 93 10.30 -9.20 -19.92
C ARG A 93 10.89 -10.08 -18.83
N LEU A 94 11.11 -11.32 -19.18
CA LEU A 94 11.80 -12.30 -18.32
C LEU A 94 13.30 -12.20 -18.57
N VAL A 95 14.06 -12.09 -17.49
CA VAL A 95 15.54 -12.01 -17.55
C VAL A 95 16.12 -12.88 -16.44
N ARG A 96 17.05 -13.78 -16.82
CA ARG A 96 17.84 -14.52 -15.82
C ARG A 96 18.86 -13.57 -15.20
N TYR A 97 18.84 -13.46 -13.88
CA TYR A 97 19.78 -12.60 -13.17
C TYR A 97 21.07 -13.38 -12.84
N GLU A 98 22.22 -12.89 -13.33
CA GLU A 98 23.50 -13.57 -13.20
C GLU A 98 24.42 -12.99 -12.09
N GLY A 99 23.92 -11.98 -11.32
CA GLY A 99 24.65 -11.37 -10.20
C GLY A 99 25.41 -10.09 -10.53
N ASP A 100 25.34 -9.63 -11.78
CA ASP A 100 25.93 -8.38 -12.23
C ASP A 100 24.86 -7.26 -12.36
N GLU A 101 25.29 -6.06 -12.72
CA GLU A 101 24.36 -4.99 -13.08
C GLU A 101 23.38 -5.44 -14.18
N LEU A 102 22.07 -5.42 -13.86
CA LEU A 102 21.02 -5.73 -14.84
C LEU A 102 20.54 -4.45 -15.51
N LYS A 103 20.98 -4.20 -16.74
CA LYS A 103 20.55 -3.04 -17.53
C LYS A 103 19.14 -3.21 -18.08
N LEU A 104 18.27 -2.25 -17.74
CA LEU A 104 16.93 -2.13 -18.35
C LEU A 104 17.00 -1.34 -19.66
N ASN A 105 17.76 -0.24 -19.66
CA ASN A 105 18.06 0.58 -20.84
C ASN A 105 19.43 1.30 -20.65
N ASP A 106 19.71 2.33 -21.45
CA ASP A 106 21.00 3.05 -21.43
C ASP A 106 21.21 3.88 -20.14
N THR A 107 20.15 4.18 -19.38
CA THR A 107 20.17 5.07 -18.21
C THR A 107 19.63 4.43 -16.93
N VAL A 108 18.93 3.30 -17.04
CA VAL A 108 18.29 2.62 -15.89
C VAL A 108 18.83 1.21 -15.79
N SER A 109 19.33 0.87 -14.60
CA SER A 109 19.77 -0.47 -14.25
C SER A 109 19.33 -0.86 -12.84
N LEU A 110 19.27 -2.17 -12.58
CA LEU A 110 19.13 -2.74 -11.25
C LEU A 110 20.53 -3.10 -10.75
N THR A 111 20.85 -2.67 -9.54
CA THR A 111 22.05 -3.01 -8.79
C THR A 111 21.67 -3.19 -7.34
N GLU A 112 22.40 -3.96 -6.55
CA GLU A 112 22.13 -4.13 -5.11
C GLU A 112 22.03 -2.80 -4.36
N ALA A 113 22.84 -1.81 -4.72
CA ALA A 113 22.82 -0.49 -4.11
C ALA A 113 21.53 0.31 -4.36
N LEU A 114 20.84 0.06 -5.48
CA LEU A 114 19.58 0.72 -5.86
C LEU A 114 18.36 -0.17 -5.64
N CYS A 115 18.58 -1.48 -5.53
CA CYS A 115 17.57 -2.52 -5.38
C CYS A 115 18.03 -3.50 -4.31
N PRO A 116 17.95 -3.13 -3.02
CA PRO A 116 18.36 -4.00 -1.92
C PRO A 116 17.67 -5.37 -2.00
N GLY A 117 18.42 -6.44 -1.78
CA GLY A 117 17.95 -7.81 -1.87
C GLY A 117 18.13 -8.47 -3.25
N LEU A 118 18.49 -7.72 -4.28
CA LEU A 118 18.67 -8.23 -5.63
C LEU A 118 19.70 -9.38 -5.70
N GLU A 119 20.80 -9.26 -4.96
CA GLU A 119 21.86 -10.29 -4.93
C GLU A 119 21.41 -11.64 -4.38
N SER A 120 20.35 -11.69 -3.59
CA SER A 120 19.80 -12.96 -3.08
C SER A 120 19.11 -13.80 -4.18
N HIS A 121 18.81 -13.18 -5.33
CA HIS A 121 18.11 -13.79 -6.47
C HIS A 121 19.03 -14.18 -7.63
N VAL A 122 20.36 -14.27 -7.38
CA VAL A 122 21.31 -14.72 -8.42
C VAL A 122 20.95 -16.13 -8.90
N GLY A 123 20.80 -16.28 -10.21
CA GLY A 123 20.40 -17.53 -10.85
C GLY A 123 18.89 -17.67 -11.06
N GLU A 124 18.08 -16.76 -10.58
CA GLU A 124 16.62 -16.76 -10.75
C GLU A 124 16.19 -16.01 -12.03
N GLU A 125 14.97 -16.28 -12.47
CA GLU A 125 14.31 -15.56 -13.56
C GLU A 125 13.51 -14.40 -12.94
N LEU A 126 13.86 -13.18 -13.33
CA LEU A 126 13.17 -11.96 -12.87
C LEU A 126 12.24 -11.44 -13.98
N ILE A 127 11.10 -10.89 -13.57
CA ILE A 127 10.24 -10.09 -14.43
C ILE A 127 10.57 -8.63 -14.19
N VAL A 128 10.92 -7.91 -15.24
CA VAL A 128 11.30 -6.49 -15.23
C VAL A 128 10.68 -5.78 -16.44
N THR A 129 10.77 -4.45 -16.48
CA THR A 129 10.39 -3.65 -17.67
C THR A 129 11.59 -3.26 -18.51
N ASP A 130 11.35 -2.42 -19.53
CA ASP A 130 12.42 -1.75 -20.29
C ASP A 130 12.99 -0.51 -19.56
N GLY A 131 12.57 -0.24 -18.33
CA GLY A 131 13.02 0.90 -17.52
C GLY A 131 12.40 2.25 -17.92
N THR A 132 11.33 2.23 -18.73
CA THR A 132 10.58 3.46 -19.09
C THR A 132 9.29 3.60 -18.29
N THR A 133 8.82 2.51 -17.66
CA THR A 133 7.60 2.44 -16.85
C THR A 133 7.89 1.70 -15.55
N LEU A 134 6.99 1.82 -14.56
CA LEU A 134 6.89 0.83 -13.50
C LEU A 134 6.51 -0.54 -14.11
N LEU A 135 6.58 -1.62 -13.31
CA LEU A 135 6.14 -2.95 -13.74
C LEU A 135 4.65 -3.19 -13.42
N GLY A 136 4.19 -2.72 -12.27
CA GLY A 136 2.86 -2.97 -11.73
C GLY A 136 2.75 -4.32 -11.01
N ALA A 137 3.86 -4.79 -10.40
CA ALA A 137 3.81 -5.92 -9.49
C ALA A 137 2.98 -5.58 -8.26
N ASP A 138 3.06 -4.35 -7.84
CA ASP A 138 2.16 -3.68 -6.92
C ASP A 138 0.95 -3.10 -7.69
N ASP A 139 -0.28 -3.69 -7.61
CA ASP A 139 -0.51 -5.00 -6.97
C ASP A 139 -1.13 -6.02 -7.96
N LYS A 140 -0.77 -5.96 -9.24
CA LYS A 140 -1.23 -6.96 -10.21
C LYS A 140 -0.60 -8.34 -10.01
N ALA A 141 0.44 -8.44 -9.15
CA ALA A 141 0.95 -9.73 -8.72
C ALA A 141 -0.07 -10.41 -7.80
N GLY A 142 -0.54 -9.73 -6.76
CA GLY A 142 -1.59 -10.25 -5.88
C GLY A 142 -2.87 -10.60 -6.63
N VAL A 143 -3.29 -9.75 -7.59
CA VAL A 143 -4.42 -10.07 -8.48
C VAL A 143 -4.18 -11.40 -9.22
N ALA A 144 -3.00 -11.60 -9.81
CA ALA A 144 -2.68 -12.82 -10.56
C ALA A 144 -2.58 -14.05 -9.67
N GLU A 145 -2.03 -13.91 -8.47
CA GLU A 145 -1.88 -14.95 -7.46
C GLU A 145 -3.23 -15.43 -6.92
N ILE A 146 -4.13 -14.49 -6.58
CA ILE A 146 -5.49 -14.80 -6.15
C ILE A 146 -6.25 -15.54 -7.25
N MET A 147 -6.21 -15.04 -8.50
CA MET A 147 -6.87 -15.68 -9.64
C MET A 147 -6.35 -17.09 -9.89
N ALA A 148 -5.04 -17.31 -9.79
CA ALA A 148 -4.43 -18.62 -9.95
C ALA A 148 -4.74 -19.56 -8.77
N ALA A 149 -4.81 -19.04 -7.54
CA ALA A 149 -5.18 -19.80 -6.36
C ALA A 149 -6.64 -20.29 -6.46
N VAL A 150 -7.58 -19.42 -6.84
CA VAL A 150 -8.99 -19.76 -7.06
C VAL A 150 -9.13 -20.85 -8.12
N GLU A 151 -8.50 -20.69 -9.29
CA GLU A 151 -8.53 -21.72 -10.34
C GLU A 151 -7.95 -23.04 -9.84
N THR A 152 -6.85 -22.98 -9.08
CA THR A 152 -6.20 -24.18 -8.51
C THR A 152 -7.11 -24.88 -7.52
N MET A 153 -7.80 -24.16 -6.65
CA MET A 153 -8.76 -24.76 -5.69
C MET A 153 -9.90 -25.47 -6.41
N ILE A 154 -10.45 -24.87 -7.45
CA ILE A 154 -11.53 -25.45 -8.26
C ILE A 154 -11.03 -26.72 -8.98
N GLU A 155 -9.93 -26.64 -9.72
CA GLU A 155 -9.47 -27.76 -10.55
C GLU A 155 -8.94 -28.94 -9.74
N LYS A 156 -8.29 -28.69 -8.60
CA LYS A 156 -7.78 -29.74 -7.71
C LYS A 156 -8.80 -30.19 -6.68
N ASN A 157 -10.00 -29.59 -6.68
CA ASN A 157 -11.06 -29.85 -5.71
C ASN A 157 -10.54 -29.77 -4.26
N VAL A 158 -9.79 -28.73 -3.97
CA VAL A 158 -9.29 -28.42 -2.63
C VAL A 158 -10.47 -28.08 -1.73
N LYS A 159 -10.47 -28.55 -0.49
CA LYS A 159 -11.52 -28.20 0.48
C LYS A 159 -11.33 -26.79 1.00
N HIS A 160 -12.37 -25.98 0.96
CA HIS A 160 -12.36 -24.61 1.46
C HIS A 160 -13.73 -24.17 1.96
N GLY A 161 -13.78 -23.19 2.85
CA GLY A 161 -14.98 -22.42 3.18
C GLY A 161 -15.37 -21.50 2.02
N GLU A 162 -16.37 -20.65 2.22
CA GLU A 162 -16.69 -19.62 1.24
C GLU A 162 -15.55 -18.60 1.14
N VAL A 163 -15.18 -18.24 -0.09
CA VAL A 163 -14.14 -17.25 -0.35
C VAL A 163 -14.72 -16.08 -1.15
N ARG A 164 -14.55 -14.88 -0.63
CA ARG A 164 -14.81 -13.63 -1.36
C ARG A 164 -13.54 -13.20 -2.07
N VAL A 165 -13.61 -13.02 -3.38
CA VAL A 165 -12.55 -12.45 -4.20
C VAL A 165 -12.90 -10.99 -4.43
N ILE A 166 -11.99 -10.09 -4.06
CA ILE A 166 -12.22 -8.65 -4.15
C ILE A 166 -11.00 -8.00 -4.81
N PHE A 167 -11.23 -7.28 -5.91
CA PHE A 167 -10.20 -6.48 -6.55
C PHE A 167 -10.59 -5.02 -6.49
N THR A 168 -9.81 -4.21 -5.75
CA THR A 168 -10.10 -2.80 -5.49
C THR A 168 -9.51 -1.88 -6.55
N THR A 169 -10.03 -0.65 -6.61
CA THR A 169 -9.50 0.49 -7.38
C THR A 169 -8.98 1.53 -6.40
N ASP A 170 -8.08 2.41 -6.85
CA ASP A 170 -7.67 3.62 -6.10
C ASP A 170 -6.99 3.37 -4.74
N GLU A 171 -6.40 2.19 -4.51
CA GLU A 171 -5.62 1.91 -3.30
C GLU A 171 -4.45 2.88 -3.17
N GLU A 172 -3.71 3.08 -4.23
CA GLU A 172 -2.49 3.88 -4.32
C GLU A 172 -2.68 5.38 -4.00
N ILE A 173 -3.93 5.82 -3.97
CA ILE A 173 -4.31 7.17 -3.52
C ILE A 173 -5.10 7.15 -2.21
N GLY A 174 -5.17 5.98 -1.55
CA GLY A 174 -5.77 5.79 -0.24
C GLY A 174 -7.30 5.70 -0.24
N ASN A 175 -7.94 5.41 -1.38
CA ASN A 175 -9.40 5.35 -1.53
C ASN A 175 -9.91 3.95 -1.87
N GLY A 176 -9.05 2.92 -1.82
CA GLY A 176 -9.34 1.57 -2.31
C GLY A 176 -10.61 0.94 -1.74
N VAL A 177 -10.87 1.13 -0.47
CA VAL A 177 -12.02 0.53 0.21
C VAL A 177 -13.17 1.51 0.47
N ASP A 178 -13.13 2.72 -0.06
CA ASP A 178 -14.17 3.75 0.18
C ASP A 178 -15.58 3.32 -0.26
N GLY A 179 -15.67 2.44 -1.26
CA GLY A 179 -16.93 1.92 -1.78
C GLY A 179 -17.39 0.60 -1.13
N LEU A 180 -16.61 0.01 -0.23
CA LEU A 180 -16.90 -1.30 0.34
C LEU A 180 -17.62 -1.18 1.68
N ASP A 181 -18.79 -1.79 1.81
CA ASP A 181 -19.46 -2.00 3.09
C ASP A 181 -19.07 -3.38 3.66
N VAL A 182 -18.23 -3.38 4.69
CA VAL A 182 -17.74 -4.61 5.35
C VAL A 182 -18.88 -5.52 5.82
N GLN A 183 -20.04 -4.95 6.20
CA GLN A 183 -21.19 -5.73 6.62
C GLN A 183 -21.89 -6.41 5.44
N GLU A 184 -21.94 -5.75 4.29
CA GLU A 184 -22.51 -6.32 3.06
C GLU A 184 -21.59 -7.38 2.45
N LEU A 185 -20.27 -7.26 2.63
CA LEU A 185 -19.31 -8.29 2.21
C LEU A 185 -19.56 -9.63 2.89
N GLY A 186 -20.04 -9.63 4.14
CA GLY A 186 -20.38 -10.82 4.88
C GLY A 186 -19.19 -11.73 5.20
N CYS A 187 -17.97 -11.16 5.26
CA CYS A 187 -16.74 -11.88 5.58
C CYS A 187 -16.45 -11.85 7.07
N ASP A 188 -15.94 -12.98 7.60
CA ASP A 188 -15.43 -13.05 8.97
C ASP A 188 -14.01 -12.50 9.07
N TYR A 189 -13.18 -12.74 8.05
CA TYR A 189 -11.77 -12.33 7.97
C TYR A 189 -11.39 -12.00 6.53
N GLY A 190 -10.31 -11.22 6.36
CA GLY A 190 -9.71 -10.94 5.07
C GLY A 190 -8.19 -11.10 5.09
N TYR A 191 -7.60 -11.17 3.90
CA TYR A 191 -6.17 -11.00 3.65
C TYR A 191 -6.02 -10.13 2.41
N THR A 192 -5.32 -9.03 2.53
CA THR A 192 -4.77 -8.36 1.35
C THR A 192 -3.51 -9.10 0.89
N VAL A 193 -3.31 -9.20 -0.42
CA VAL A 193 -2.13 -9.83 -1.03
C VAL A 193 -1.41 -8.74 -1.80
N ASP A 194 -0.71 -7.87 -1.06
CA ASP A 194 -0.24 -6.55 -1.48
C ASP A 194 1.06 -6.17 -0.76
N GLY A 195 1.79 -7.17 -0.26
CA GLY A 195 3.04 -6.96 0.47
C GLY A 195 4.29 -7.09 -0.40
N GLY A 196 5.44 -6.93 0.22
CA GLY A 196 6.76 -6.93 -0.40
C GLY A 196 7.34 -8.33 -0.67
N PRO A 197 8.62 -8.54 -0.32
CA PRO A 197 9.36 -9.77 -0.53
C PRO A 197 8.64 -11.03 -0.07
N LEU A 198 8.79 -12.12 -0.81
CA LEU A 198 8.16 -13.40 -0.53
C LEU A 198 8.42 -13.88 0.91
N GLY A 199 7.34 -14.16 1.65
CA GLY A 199 7.37 -14.61 3.04
C GLY A 199 7.04 -13.52 4.05
N GLU A 200 6.92 -12.27 3.66
CA GLU A 200 6.51 -11.20 4.55
C GLU A 200 5.02 -11.32 4.91
N ILE A 201 4.73 -11.12 6.19
CA ILE A 201 3.38 -11.03 6.76
C ILE A 201 3.32 -9.72 7.54
N GLU A 202 2.35 -8.91 7.24
CA GLU A 202 2.23 -7.57 7.80
C GLU A 202 0.89 -7.42 8.52
N PHE A 203 0.96 -7.09 9.80
CA PHE A 203 -0.21 -6.84 10.64
C PHE A 203 -0.04 -5.60 11.52
N GLU A 204 1.01 -4.85 11.25
CA GLU A 204 1.32 -3.56 11.89
C GLU A 204 1.64 -2.53 10.80
N ASN A 205 1.03 -1.37 10.90
CA ASN A 205 1.29 -0.24 10.03
C ASN A 205 1.42 1.05 10.86
N PHE A 206 1.79 2.16 10.24
CA PHE A 206 1.81 3.43 10.95
C PHE A 206 0.43 3.86 11.45
N ASN A 207 0.37 4.55 12.59
CA ASN A 207 -0.63 5.57 12.84
C ASN A 207 -0.23 6.82 12.08
N ALA A 208 -1.16 7.50 11.45
CA ALA A 208 -0.89 8.55 10.51
C ALA A 208 -1.76 9.79 10.75
N ALA A 209 -1.14 10.95 10.65
CA ALA A 209 -1.84 12.21 10.63
C ALA A 209 -1.25 13.13 9.56
N SER A 210 -2.08 14.00 9.00
CA SER A 210 -1.67 15.17 8.22
C SER A 210 -1.66 16.39 9.12
N ALA A 211 -0.68 17.29 8.93
CA ALA A 211 -0.61 18.52 9.68
C ALA A 211 -0.29 19.69 8.76
N VAL A 212 -1.02 20.79 8.93
CA VAL A 212 -0.81 22.02 8.18
C VAL A 212 -0.52 23.13 9.18
N LEU A 213 0.62 23.81 8.99
CA LEU A 213 0.92 25.05 9.68
C LEU A 213 0.65 26.21 8.72
N THR A 214 -0.19 27.15 9.12
CA THR A 214 -0.35 28.45 8.45
C THR A 214 0.27 29.52 9.33
N VAL A 215 1.16 30.33 8.76
CA VAL A 215 1.81 31.43 9.46
C VAL A 215 1.39 32.73 8.83
N HIS A 216 0.86 33.65 9.64
CA HIS A 216 0.42 34.98 9.24
C HIS A 216 1.47 36.01 9.63
N GLY A 217 1.93 36.80 8.67
CA GLY A 217 2.94 37.82 8.86
C GLY A 217 2.37 39.23 8.77
N VAL A 218 3.19 40.21 9.14
CA VAL A 218 2.91 41.64 9.00
C VAL A 218 3.90 42.26 8.03
N GLY A 219 3.44 42.53 6.79
CA GLY A 219 4.26 43.15 5.75
C GLY A 219 4.33 44.66 5.91
N VAL A 220 5.53 45.23 5.89
CA VAL A 220 5.81 46.66 5.85
C VAL A 220 7.04 46.90 5.00
N HIS A 221 7.29 48.17 4.62
CA HIS A 221 8.49 48.52 3.86
C HIS A 221 9.76 48.14 4.65
N PRO A 222 10.72 47.40 4.06
CA PRO A 222 11.88 46.88 4.77
C PRO A 222 12.70 47.95 5.54
N GLY A 223 12.77 49.13 5.01
CA GLY A 223 13.42 50.27 5.67
C GLY A 223 12.74 50.77 6.95
N SER A 224 11.49 50.38 7.19
CA SER A 224 10.68 50.74 8.37
C SER A 224 10.24 49.50 9.18
N ALA A 225 10.87 48.36 8.93
CA ALA A 225 10.43 47.06 9.44
C ALA A 225 10.79 46.79 10.92
N LYS A 226 11.71 47.57 11.49
CA LYS A 226 12.20 47.32 12.85
C LYS A 226 11.04 47.33 13.88
N ASN A 227 10.89 46.22 14.61
CA ASN A 227 9.86 46.01 15.63
C ASN A 227 8.39 46.08 15.12
N VAL A 228 8.19 45.99 13.79
CA VAL A 228 6.85 46.04 13.18
C VAL A 228 6.61 44.84 12.27
N MET A 229 7.59 44.50 11.42
CA MET A 229 7.48 43.40 10.48
C MET A 229 7.49 42.05 11.19
N ILE A 230 6.55 41.19 10.86
CA ILE A 230 6.60 39.75 11.11
C ILE A 230 6.73 39.08 9.74
N ASN A 231 7.86 38.46 9.46
CA ASN A 231 8.07 37.74 8.21
C ASN A 231 7.61 36.31 8.37
N ALA A 232 6.47 35.97 7.75
CA ALA A 232 5.86 34.64 7.86
C ALA A 232 6.77 33.52 7.37
N ALA A 233 7.52 33.71 6.27
CA ALA A 233 8.45 32.72 5.78
C ALA A 233 9.59 32.45 6.78
N THR A 234 10.11 33.51 7.46
CA THR A 234 11.12 33.34 8.51
C THR A 234 10.55 32.61 9.73
N ALA A 235 9.34 32.96 10.17
CA ALA A 235 8.69 32.31 11.32
C ALA A 235 8.39 30.84 11.01
N ALA A 236 8.01 30.50 9.78
CA ALA A 236 7.82 29.13 9.32
C ALA A 236 9.12 28.30 9.38
N MET A 237 10.27 28.87 8.97
CA MET A 237 11.56 28.21 9.12
C MET A 237 11.95 28.00 10.60
N VAL A 238 11.62 28.96 11.48
CA VAL A 238 11.84 28.82 12.93
C VAL A 238 10.99 27.69 13.49
N PHE A 239 9.73 27.57 13.08
CA PHE A 239 8.89 26.44 13.45
C PHE A 239 9.49 25.11 13.02
N HIS A 240 9.88 24.97 11.74
CA HIS A 240 10.48 23.75 11.23
C HIS A 240 11.72 23.34 12.05
N ALA A 241 12.55 24.29 12.43
CA ALA A 241 13.74 24.04 13.24
C ALA A 241 13.45 23.67 14.72
N MET A 242 12.20 23.76 15.19
CA MET A 242 11.78 23.29 16.52
C MET A 242 11.43 21.80 16.53
N LEU A 243 11.12 21.21 15.38
CA LEU A 243 10.87 19.79 15.27
C LEU A 243 12.18 18.97 15.32
N PRO A 244 12.15 17.73 15.79
CA PRO A 244 13.35 16.88 15.88
C PRO A 244 13.98 16.66 14.50
N GLU A 245 15.24 17.06 14.33
CA GLU A 245 15.97 16.95 13.05
C GLU A 245 16.32 15.52 12.62
N ASP A 246 16.25 14.56 13.56
CA ASP A 246 16.53 13.15 13.31
C ASP A 246 15.27 12.30 13.09
N GLU A 247 14.08 12.84 13.40
CA GLU A 247 12.81 12.18 13.16
C GLU A 247 12.23 12.58 11.78
N VAL A 248 12.96 12.21 10.73
CA VAL A 248 12.59 12.46 9.32
C VAL A 248 12.75 11.17 8.52
N PRO A 249 12.02 11.00 7.40
CA PRO A 249 12.07 9.75 6.61
C PRO A 249 13.50 9.35 6.21
N GLU A 250 14.37 10.32 5.92
CA GLU A 250 15.73 10.08 5.48
C GLU A 250 16.66 9.54 6.59
N LYS A 251 16.21 9.54 7.85
CA LYS A 251 17.00 9.11 9.02
C LYS A 251 16.33 8.03 9.86
N THR A 252 15.16 7.57 9.48
CA THR A 252 14.36 6.61 10.26
C THR A 252 14.09 5.33 9.49
N ASP A 253 14.07 4.20 10.18
CA ASP A 253 13.72 2.89 9.63
C ASP A 253 12.85 2.07 10.58
N GLY A 254 12.43 0.86 10.16
CA GLY A 254 11.66 -0.08 10.95
C GLY A 254 10.46 0.59 11.65
N TYR A 255 10.44 0.54 12.97
CA TYR A 255 9.36 1.09 13.81
C TYR A 255 9.48 2.58 14.14
N GLU A 256 10.54 3.24 13.67
CA GLU A 256 10.79 4.64 14.01
C GLU A 256 9.84 5.57 13.24
N GLY A 257 9.15 6.44 13.99
CA GLY A 257 8.24 7.43 13.44
C GLY A 257 8.93 8.72 13.02
N PHE A 258 8.23 9.58 12.26
CA PHE A 258 8.81 10.80 11.70
C PHE A 258 7.82 11.95 11.52
N PHE A 259 8.37 13.14 11.30
CA PHE A 259 7.72 14.30 10.70
C PHE A 259 8.28 14.50 9.30
N HIS A 260 7.45 14.44 8.28
CA HIS A 260 7.88 14.68 6.91
C HIS A 260 7.26 15.96 6.35
N LEU A 261 8.08 16.97 6.08
CA LEU A 261 7.67 18.19 5.38
C LEU A 261 7.48 17.87 3.90
N THR A 262 6.23 17.81 3.45
CA THR A 262 5.90 17.46 2.05
C THR A 262 5.84 18.68 1.14
N GLU A 263 5.43 19.85 1.70
CA GLU A 263 5.30 21.08 0.91
C GLU A 263 5.57 22.29 1.80
N MET A 264 6.25 23.28 1.23
CA MET A 264 6.46 24.57 1.85
C MET A 264 6.27 25.68 0.80
N SER A 265 5.39 26.63 1.11
CA SER A 265 5.23 27.84 0.30
C SER A 265 5.13 29.06 1.21
N GLY A 266 5.52 30.24 0.71
CA GLY A 266 5.37 31.41 1.56
C GLY A 266 5.97 32.71 1.03
N SER A 267 5.50 33.78 1.67
CA SER A 267 5.94 35.17 1.46
C SER A 267 6.18 35.85 2.82
N VAL A 268 6.31 37.20 2.80
CA VAL A 268 6.39 37.99 4.04
C VAL A 268 5.07 37.95 4.83
N THR A 269 3.95 37.90 4.12
CA THR A 269 2.62 38.05 4.74
C THR A 269 1.95 36.73 5.10
N GLU A 270 2.31 35.65 4.42
CA GLU A 270 1.76 34.31 4.69
C GLU A 270 2.74 33.23 4.30
N ALA A 271 2.77 32.16 5.05
CA ALA A 271 3.50 30.94 4.72
C ALA A 271 2.69 29.70 5.15
N THR A 272 2.80 28.63 4.37
CA THR A 272 2.14 27.35 4.66
C THR A 272 3.17 26.24 4.59
N LEU A 273 3.16 25.36 5.59
CA LEU A 273 3.93 24.12 5.64
C LEU A 273 2.96 22.96 5.77
N ARG A 274 3.15 21.93 4.95
CA ARG A 274 2.37 20.69 5.01
C ARG A 274 3.28 19.56 5.46
N TYR A 275 2.79 18.80 6.43
CA TYR A 275 3.49 17.65 7.01
C TYR A 275 2.61 16.42 7.00
N ILE A 276 3.24 15.27 6.93
CA ILE A 276 2.70 14.01 7.40
C ILE A 276 3.45 13.59 8.66
N ILE A 277 2.70 13.09 9.65
CA ILE A 277 3.21 12.59 10.93
C ILE A 277 2.93 11.11 10.97
N ARG A 278 3.93 10.29 11.31
CA ARG A 278 3.85 8.83 11.34
C ARG A 278 4.52 8.30 12.61
N ASP A 279 3.89 7.31 13.22
CA ASP A 279 4.52 6.45 14.24
C ASP A 279 3.74 5.13 14.36
N HIS A 280 4.44 4.00 14.56
CA HIS A 280 3.78 2.71 14.79
C HIS A 280 3.11 2.65 16.16
N ASP A 281 3.70 3.30 17.16
CA ASP A 281 3.12 3.43 18.48
C ASP A 281 2.10 4.58 18.52
N ARG A 282 0.89 4.26 19.00
CA ARG A 282 -0.20 5.23 19.03
C ARG A 282 0.08 6.38 20.01
N GLU A 283 0.64 6.07 21.19
CA GLU A 283 0.95 7.10 22.19
C GLU A 283 2.02 8.05 21.65
N ARG A 284 3.07 7.52 21.02
CA ARG A 284 4.11 8.34 20.36
C ARG A 284 3.56 9.18 19.21
N CYS A 285 2.63 8.65 18.43
CA CYS A 285 1.97 9.43 17.38
C CYS A 285 1.20 10.62 17.98
N GLU A 286 0.47 10.41 19.09
CA GLU A 286 -0.20 11.49 19.81
C GLU A 286 0.80 12.50 20.41
N GLU A 287 1.93 12.03 20.96
CA GLU A 287 3.01 12.90 21.44
C GLU A 287 3.60 13.76 20.31
N LYS A 288 3.79 13.20 19.11
CA LYS A 288 4.25 13.94 17.93
C LYS A 288 3.24 15.02 17.51
N LYS A 289 1.94 14.69 17.48
CA LYS A 289 0.88 15.66 17.19
C LYS A 289 0.85 16.80 18.22
N ALA A 290 1.00 16.46 19.50
CA ALA A 290 1.07 17.45 20.58
C ALA A 290 2.31 18.36 20.42
N LEU A 291 3.47 17.78 20.15
CA LEU A 291 4.69 18.56 19.90
C LEU A 291 4.53 19.54 18.73
N PHE A 292 3.90 19.11 17.63
CA PHE A 292 3.62 19.98 16.48
C PHE A 292 2.75 21.18 16.89
N ALA A 293 1.68 20.93 17.66
CA ALA A 293 0.81 21.98 18.19
C ALA A 293 1.56 22.93 19.17
N ASP A 294 2.39 22.38 20.04
CA ASP A 294 3.19 23.15 21.00
C ASP A 294 4.22 24.05 20.29
N CYS A 295 4.83 23.56 19.19
CA CYS A 295 5.71 24.38 18.37
C CYS A 295 4.96 25.56 17.72
N ALA A 296 3.72 25.36 17.26
CA ALA A 296 2.89 26.44 16.73
C ALA A 296 2.52 27.47 17.82
N ALA A 297 2.17 26.99 19.01
CA ALA A 297 1.94 27.87 20.17
C ALA A 297 3.20 28.67 20.51
N ARG A 298 4.37 28.06 20.43
CA ARG A 298 5.65 28.75 20.68
C ARG A 298 5.94 29.84 19.64
N ILE A 299 5.55 29.66 18.38
CA ILE A 299 5.62 30.73 17.37
C ILE A 299 4.74 31.92 17.80
N ASN A 300 3.54 31.67 18.31
CA ASN A 300 2.66 32.72 18.80
C ASN A 300 3.27 33.47 20.02
N GLU A 301 3.94 32.77 20.93
CA GLU A 301 4.66 33.43 22.02
C GLU A 301 5.80 34.34 21.54
N ILE A 302 6.52 33.93 20.48
CA ILE A 302 7.67 34.67 19.95
C ILE A 302 7.24 35.89 19.12
N TYR A 303 6.23 35.74 18.28
CA TYR A 303 5.86 36.70 17.26
C TYR A 303 4.54 37.45 17.54
N GLY A 304 3.74 36.95 18.47
CA GLY A 304 2.43 37.48 18.83
C GLY A 304 1.28 36.53 18.50
N ASP A 305 0.20 36.64 19.27
CA ASP A 305 -0.99 35.78 19.12
C ASP A 305 -1.58 35.86 17.71
N GLY A 306 -1.94 34.70 17.16
CA GLY A 306 -2.54 34.57 15.82
C GLY A 306 -1.52 34.57 14.69
N THR A 307 -0.20 34.55 15.00
CA THR A 307 0.86 34.43 13.98
C THR A 307 0.91 33.03 13.39
N ALA A 308 0.70 31.98 14.17
CA ALA A 308 0.71 30.58 13.72
C ALA A 308 -0.58 29.86 14.06
N GLU A 309 -1.11 29.12 13.11
CA GLU A 309 -2.27 28.24 13.25
C GLU A 309 -1.89 26.84 12.77
N ALA A 310 -2.06 25.83 13.64
CA ALA A 310 -1.82 24.42 13.32
C ALA A 310 -3.16 23.69 13.15
N GLN A 311 -3.32 22.99 12.05
CA GLN A 311 -4.43 22.09 11.80
C GLN A 311 -3.88 20.68 11.65
N ILE A 312 -4.37 19.74 12.48
CA ILE A 312 -3.92 18.33 12.49
C ILE A 312 -5.14 17.45 12.30
N ASN A 313 -5.07 16.50 11.36
CA ASN A 313 -6.14 15.55 11.08
C ASN A 313 -5.56 14.15 11.03
N ASP A 314 -6.23 13.21 11.74
CA ASP A 314 -5.88 11.80 11.65
C ASP A 314 -6.26 11.25 10.27
N SER A 315 -5.40 10.38 9.71
CA SER A 315 -5.61 9.78 8.40
C SER A 315 -6.00 8.31 8.53
N TYR A 316 -5.20 7.52 9.24
CA TYR A 316 -5.47 6.11 9.53
C TYR A 316 -4.71 5.67 10.80
N TYR A 317 -5.05 4.49 11.30
CA TYR A 317 -4.47 3.92 12.51
C TYR A 317 -3.82 2.57 12.23
N ASN A 318 -2.90 2.16 13.13
CA ASN A 318 -2.26 0.85 13.10
C ASN A 318 -3.29 -0.27 13.27
N MET A 319 -3.34 -1.21 12.32
CA MET A 319 -4.27 -2.34 12.33
C MET A 319 -3.97 -3.38 13.41
N LYS A 320 -2.78 -3.34 14.02
CA LYS A 320 -2.35 -4.28 15.07
C LYS A 320 -3.40 -4.47 16.16
N GLU A 321 -4.02 -3.38 16.63
CA GLU A 321 -5.05 -3.43 17.68
C GLU A 321 -6.26 -4.28 17.27
N LYS A 322 -6.55 -4.35 15.96
CA LYS A 322 -7.66 -5.12 15.38
C LYS A 322 -7.28 -6.55 15.06
N ILE A 323 -6.01 -6.79 14.71
CA ILE A 323 -5.52 -8.13 14.35
C ILE A 323 -5.17 -8.96 15.58
N LEU A 324 -4.61 -8.37 16.65
CA LEU A 324 -4.19 -9.13 17.85
C LEU A 324 -5.29 -10.02 18.47
N PRO A 325 -6.58 -9.60 18.55
CA PRO A 325 -7.66 -10.49 19.03
C PRO A 325 -7.89 -11.71 18.12
N HIS A 326 -7.42 -11.65 16.87
CA HIS A 326 -7.54 -12.67 15.83
C HIS A 326 -6.18 -13.18 15.38
N PHE A 327 -5.22 -13.29 16.28
CA PHE A 327 -3.82 -13.62 15.94
C PHE A 327 -3.67 -14.98 15.24
N HIS A 328 -4.66 -15.85 15.35
CA HIS A 328 -4.72 -17.10 14.58
C HIS A 328 -4.65 -16.89 13.06
N LEU A 329 -5.00 -15.69 12.55
CA LEU A 329 -4.84 -15.35 11.13
C LEU A 329 -3.36 -15.32 10.75
N ILE A 330 -2.52 -14.75 11.61
CA ILE A 330 -1.07 -14.69 11.42
C ILE A 330 -0.46 -16.10 11.53
N GLU A 331 -0.86 -16.87 12.56
CA GLU A 331 -0.38 -18.24 12.74
C GLU A 331 -0.73 -19.14 11.54
N ARG A 332 -1.93 -19.00 10.95
CA ARG A 332 -2.35 -19.72 9.74
C ARG A 332 -1.51 -19.32 8.53
N ALA A 333 -1.29 -18.02 8.33
CA ALA A 333 -0.43 -17.52 7.25
C ALA A 333 1.00 -18.02 7.40
N GLU A 334 1.61 -17.94 8.59
CA GLU A 334 2.94 -18.49 8.85
C GLU A 334 3.02 -19.99 8.53
N ASN A 335 2.01 -20.76 8.94
CA ASN A 335 1.98 -22.19 8.67
C ASN A 335 1.81 -22.49 7.18
N ALA A 336 1.02 -21.70 6.45
CA ALA A 336 0.87 -21.83 5.00
C ALA A 336 2.18 -21.53 4.26
N PHE A 337 2.92 -20.49 4.64
CA PHE A 337 4.25 -20.22 4.10
C PHE A 337 5.21 -21.39 4.35
N ARG A 338 5.34 -21.84 5.60
CA ARG A 338 6.24 -22.95 5.97
C ARG A 338 5.88 -24.25 5.23
N ALA A 339 4.60 -24.55 5.07
CA ALA A 339 4.13 -25.73 4.34
C ALA A 339 4.54 -25.71 2.86
N ASN A 340 4.75 -24.52 2.30
CA ASN A 340 5.22 -24.31 0.92
C ASN A 340 6.74 -24.05 0.81
N GLY A 341 7.48 -24.26 1.90
CA GLY A 341 8.95 -24.13 1.90
C GLY A 341 9.45 -22.69 1.96
N VAL A 342 8.60 -21.75 2.29
CA VAL A 342 8.94 -20.33 2.49
C VAL A 342 9.00 -20.04 3.98
N GLU A 343 10.09 -19.44 4.47
CA GLU A 343 10.18 -19.01 5.87
C GLU A 343 9.46 -17.67 6.05
N PRO A 344 8.41 -17.62 6.88
CA PRO A 344 7.66 -16.37 7.08
C PRO A 344 8.40 -15.40 7.99
N GLN A 345 8.21 -14.12 7.73
CA GLN A 345 8.73 -13.03 8.53
C GLN A 345 7.65 -11.96 8.74
N CYS A 346 7.30 -11.69 10.01
CA CYS A 346 6.43 -10.57 10.32
C CYS A 346 7.23 -9.26 10.28
N VAL A 347 6.78 -8.31 9.46
CA VAL A 347 7.40 -7.00 9.27
C VAL A 347 6.37 -5.88 9.42
N PRO A 348 6.76 -4.67 9.87
CA PRO A 348 5.85 -3.53 9.92
C PRO A 348 5.78 -2.82 8.56
N ILE A 349 4.57 -2.40 8.16
CA ILE A 349 4.37 -1.52 7.01
C ILE A 349 4.70 -0.08 7.41
N ARG A 350 5.52 0.61 6.64
CA ARG A 350 5.83 2.03 6.84
C ARG A 350 4.88 2.97 6.05
N GLY A 351 3.65 2.56 5.85
CA GLY A 351 2.60 3.26 5.13
C GLY A 351 1.21 2.91 5.65
N GLY A 352 0.21 3.07 4.82
CA GLY A 352 -1.14 2.56 4.97
C GLY A 352 -1.36 1.38 4.03
N THR A 353 -2.51 0.74 4.12
CA THR A 353 -2.97 -0.33 3.23
C THR A 353 -4.49 -0.48 3.36
N ASP A 354 -5.14 -0.99 2.35
CA ASP A 354 -6.55 -1.35 2.37
C ASP A 354 -6.88 -2.28 3.55
N GLY A 355 -6.00 -3.23 3.86
CA GLY A 355 -6.15 -4.13 5.00
C GLY A 355 -6.22 -3.42 6.36
N ALA A 356 -5.49 -2.31 6.52
CA ALA A 356 -5.56 -1.50 7.73
C ALA A 356 -6.93 -0.83 7.89
N ARG A 357 -7.48 -0.24 6.82
CA ARG A 357 -8.81 0.38 6.82
C ARG A 357 -9.89 -0.65 7.07
N LEU A 358 -9.90 -1.75 6.32
CA LEU A 358 -10.83 -2.87 6.50
C LEU A 358 -10.82 -3.39 7.94
N SER A 359 -9.64 -3.51 8.55
CA SER A 359 -9.51 -3.95 9.94
C SER A 359 -10.20 -3.00 10.91
N TRP A 360 -10.10 -1.68 10.69
CA TRP A 360 -10.76 -0.68 11.52
C TRP A 360 -12.27 -0.62 11.25
N ASP A 361 -12.72 -0.92 10.03
CA ASP A 361 -14.13 -0.99 9.65
C ASP A 361 -14.81 -2.29 10.12
N GLY A 362 -14.03 -3.23 10.70
CA GLY A 362 -14.56 -4.42 11.35
C GLY A 362 -14.24 -5.76 10.69
N LEU A 363 -13.44 -5.77 9.61
CA LEU A 363 -12.93 -6.97 8.96
C LEU A 363 -11.43 -7.13 9.26
N PRO A 364 -11.02 -7.95 10.25
CA PRO A 364 -9.61 -8.20 10.51
C PRO A 364 -8.90 -8.72 9.25
N CYS A 365 -7.95 -7.93 8.72
CA CYS A 365 -7.37 -8.14 7.40
C CYS A 365 -5.86 -7.85 7.41
N PRO A 366 -5.00 -8.82 7.79
CA PRO A 366 -3.56 -8.69 7.65
C PRO A 366 -3.15 -8.73 6.17
N ASN A 367 -1.95 -8.23 5.88
CA ASN A 367 -1.38 -8.20 4.54
C ASN A 367 -0.35 -9.31 4.34
N LEU A 368 -0.34 -9.92 3.15
CA LEU A 368 0.58 -10.97 2.73
C LEU A 368 1.45 -10.46 1.59
N SER A 369 2.67 -10.94 1.53
CA SER A 369 3.62 -10.63 0.44
C SER A 369 3.10 -11.05 -0.93
N THR A 370 3.57 -10.37 -1.98
CA THR A 370 3.46 -10.81 -3.38
C THR A 370 4.79 -11.34 -3.92
N GLY A 371 5.89 -10.97 -3.27
CA GLY A 371 7.25 -11.31 -3.70
C GLY A 371 7.90 -10.27 -4.62
N GLY A 372 7.30 -9.09 -4.78
CA GLY A 372 7.83 -8.01 -5.59
C GLY A 372 8.76 -7.05 -4.83
N TYR A 373 9.43 -6.18 -5.57
CA TYR A 373 10.46 -5.28 -5.06
C TYR A 373 10.47 -3.95 -5.80
N ASN A 374 10.94 -2.89 -5.12
CA ASN A 374 11.18 -1.57 -5.69
C ASN A 374 9.93 -0.95 -6.35
N TYR A 375 8.79 -1.10 -5.72
CA TYR A 375 7.50 -0.57 -6.15
C TYR A 375 7.53 0.93 -6.45
N HIS A 376 6.49 1.43 -7.14
CA HIS A 376 6.28 2.83 -7.50
C HIS A 376 7.37 3.43 -8.42
N GLY A 377 8.22 2.59 -9.03
CA GLY A 377 9.34 3.09 -9.82
C GLY A 377 9.72 2.24 -11.04
N VAL A 378 10.54 2.84 -11.91
CA VAL A 378 11.03 2.17 -13.14
C VAL A 378 12.00 1.01 -12.86
N ARG A 379 12.38 0.79 -11.60
CA ARG A 379 13.23 -0.31 -11.13
C ARG A 379 12.45 -1.40 -10.41
N GLU A 380 11.15 -1.40 -10.55
CA GLU A 380 10.28 -2.44 -10.00
C GLU A 380 10.55 -3.79 -10.69
N TRP A 381 10.58 -4.85 -9.88
CA TRP A 381 10.85 -6.20 -10.36
C TRP A 381 10.24 -7.25 -9.43
N ILE A 382 10.02 -8.46 -9.96
CA ILE A 382 9.54 -9.61 -9.19
C ILE A 382 10.22 -10.89 -9.69
N PRO A 383 10.69 -11.79 -8.80
CA PRO A 383 11.09 -13.13 -9.18
C PRO A 383 9.89 -13.90 -9.76
N ALA A 384 10.06 -14.50 -10.93
CA ALA A 384 8.96 -15.18 -11.60
C ALA A 384 8.38 -16.35 -10.79
N ASP A 385 9.21 -17.02 -9.99
CA ASP A 385 8.81 -18.16 -9.17
C ASP A 385 8.04 -17.74 -7.90
N SER A 386 8.16 -16.46 -7.46
CA SER A 386 7.40 -15.94 -6.31
C SER A 386 5.89 -15.99 -6.56
N LEU A 387 5.44 -15.69 -7.78
CA LEU A 387 4.04 -15.73 -8.16
C LEU A 387 3.40 -17.12 -7.97
N GLU A 388 4.13 -18.18 -8.32
CA GLU A 388 3.66 -19.55 -8.14
C GLU A 388 3.74 -19.97 -6.66
N ALA A 389 4.78 -19.55 -5.95
CA ALA A 389 4.93 -19.80 -4.52
C ALA A 389 3.76 -19.18 -3.74
N MET A 390 3.44 -17.92 -3.98
CA MET A 390 2.31 -17.24 -3.33
C MET A 390 0.98 -17.87 -3.70
N THR A 391 0.77 -18.25 -4.97
CA THR A 391 -0.42 -19.02 -5.37
C THR A 391 -0.61 -20.26 -4.48
N ASN A 392 0.45 -21.04 -4.25
CA ASN A 392 0.39 -22.24 -3.43
C ASN A 392 0.17 -21.91 -1.94
N VAL A 393 0.76 -20.82 -1.45
CA VAL A 393 0.54 -20.32 -0.07
C VAL A 393 -0.93 -19.96 0.12
N LEU A 394 -1.55 -19.22 -0.81
CA LEU A 394 -2.96 -18.85 -0.74
C LEU A 394 -3.90 -20.07 -0.75
N VAL A 395 -3.62 -21.06 -1.57
CA VAL A 395 -4.36 -22.33 -1.59
C VAL A 395 -4.26 -23.02 -0.23
N THR A 396 -3.06 -23.19 0.32
CA THR A 396 -2.82 -23.83 1.61
C THR A 396 -3.47 -23.05 2.76
N LEU A 397 -3.37 -21.73 2.73
CA LEU A 397 -3.99 -20.85 3.72
C LEU A 397 -5.52 -21.02 3.72
N THR A 398 -6.14 -20.97 2.54
CA THR A 398 -7.59 -21.12 2.39
C THR A 398 -8.07 -22.49 2.84
N GLU A 399 -7.35 -23.57 2.45
CA GLU A 399 -7.65 -24.94 2.90
C GLU A 399 -7.60 -25.08 4.42
N SER A 400 -6.65 -24.39 5.08
CA SER A 400 -6.49 -24.46 6.54
C SER A 400 -7.70 -23.98 7.33
N PHE A 401 -8.58 -23.16 6.75
CA PHE A 401 -9.82 -22.73 7.40
C PHE A 401 -10.93 -23.79 7.34
N ALA A 402 -10.82 -24.77 6.45
CA ALA A 402 -11.79 -25.87 6.28
C ALA A 402 -11.48 -27.08 7.17
N GLU A 403 -10.36 -27.07 7.89
CA GLU A 403 -9.96 -28.13 8.86
C GLU A 403 -10.56 -27.83 10.25
#